data_dc7fe7f7e6f02bb12ea7fd8120c7da1b
#
_entry.id   dc7fe7f7e6f02bb12ea7fd8120c7da1b
#
_cell.length_a   1.000
_cell.length_b   1.000
_cell.length_c   1.000
_cell.angle_alpha   90.00
_cell.angle_beta   90.00
_cell.angle_gamma   90.00
#
_symmetry.space_group_name_H-M   'P 1'
#
loop_
_entity.id
_entity.type
_entity.pdbx_description
1 polymer ?
#
loop_
_entity_poly.entity_id
_entity_poly.type
_entity_poly.pdbx_seq_one_letter_code
_entity_poly.pdbx_strand_id
1 'polypeptide(L)'
;MMCKAQRFWGAAEPIRRFHTHCWWRMFLFLVETSFVTLTELKYIVAVAREKHFGRAADSCHVSQPTLSVAIKKLEEELDVKLFERSAGEVAVTALGEKIVRQAQTVLDQAAAIKEMARRGQDPVAGPLTLGVIYTIGPYLLPELVHQSIERTPQMPLILQENFTVKLLEMLRTGDIDCALLAEPFPDSGLAVAPLYDEPFVAAFPSQHPLAERESVTAEELKSETMLLLGAGHCFRDHVLEVCPEFARVASQNEGIRRSFEGSSLETIKHMVAAGMGVTLVPRLSVPRDALRPADERRRRSDDNHICYVPVQESDGSAPPMRRVVLVWRRSFTRYEAIAALRNAIYACELPGVKRLF
;
A
#
# COMPACT_ATOMS: atom_id res chain seq x y z
N MET A 1 -4.02 19.98 88.14
CA MET A 1 -3.82 18.67 88.75
C MET A 1 -2.81 17.94 87.86
N MET A 2 -1.48 18.05 88.21
CA MET A 2 -0.64 17.13 88.98
C MET A 2 -0.96 15.66 88.70
N CYS A 3 -0.06 14.88 88.07
CA CYS A 3 0.97 14.09 88.69
C CYS A 3 1.82 13.30 87.67
N LYS A 4 3.13 13.51 87.83
CA LYS A 4 4.29 12.56 87.96
C LYS A 4 4.47 11.51 86.85
N ALA A 5 5.45 11.59 85.99
CA ALA A 5 6.88 11.19 86.14
C ALA A 5 7.11 9.75 86.61
N GLN A 6 7.72 8.92 85.73
CA GLN A 6 8.90 8.14 86.19
C GLN A 6 9.67 7.57 84.99
N ARG A 7 10.98 7.70 85.08
CA ARG A 7 12.04 7.21 84.16
C ARG A 7 12.20 5.70 84.27
N PHE A 8 12.57 5.06 83.20
CA PHE A 8 13.44 3.88 83.24
C PHE A 8 14.48 3.98 82.11
N TRP A 9 15.69 4.03 82.50
CA TRP A 9 16.86 3.83 81.66
C TRP A 9 17.08 2.33 81.48
N GLY A 10 17.39 1.91 80.29
CA GLY A 10 17.82 0.56 79.96
C GLY A 10 18.64 0.57 78.64
N ALA A 11 19.95 0.44 78.88
CA ALA A 11 21.03 -0.10 78.04
C ALA A 11 20.95 0.06 76.54
N ALA A 12 21.84 0.89 76.00
CA ALA A 12 22.19 0.94 74.56
C ALA A 12 23.05 -0.27 74.23
N GLU A 13 22.56 -1.12 73.24
CA GLU A 13 23.43 -2.01 72.48
C GLU A 13 23.77 -1.37 71.15
N PRO A 14 25.01 -1.53 70.62
CA PRO A 14 25.41 -0.89 69.34
C PRO A 14 24.83 -1.65 68.18
N ILE A 15 23.96 -0.98 67.37
CA ILE A 15 23.49 -1.46 66.11
C ILE A 15 24.71 -1.61 65.19
N ARG A 16 25.04 -2.87 64.90
CA ARG A 16 26.03 -3.27 63.87
C ARG A 16 25.72 -2.55 62.55
N ARG A 17 26.73 -1.86 62.05
CA ARG A 17 26.78 -1.36 60.65
C ARG A 17 26.52 -2.51 59.68
N PHE A 18 25.28 -2.70 59.25
CA PHE A 18 24.97 -3.51 58.08
C PHE A 18 25.35 -2.71 56.82
N HIS A 19 26.18 -3.33 56.03
CA HIS A 19 26.75 -2.84 54.79
C HIS A 19 25.70 -2.26 53.85
N THR A 20 25.65 -0.94 53.75
CA THR A 20 24.86 -0.18 52.75
C THR A 20 25.44 -0.30 51.32
N HIS A 21 26.53 -1.05 51.13
CA HIS A 21 27.15 -1.24 49.82
C HIS A 21 26.55 -2.37 48.97
N CYS A 22 25.69 -3.25 49.52
CA CYS A 22 25.16 -4.40 48.74
C CYS A 22 23.89 -4.01 47.99
N TRP A 23 23.08 -3.10 48.49
CA TRP A 23 21.83 -2.68 47.82
C TRP A 23 22.07 -1.75 46.64
N TRP A 24 23.08 -0.90 46.66
CA TRP A 24 23.44 -0.03 45.53
C TRP A 24 24.06 -0.83 44.38
N ARG A 25 24.78 -1.90 44.64
CA ARG A 25 25.29 -2.80 43.57
C ARG A 25 24.20 -3.67 43.00
N MET A 26 23.18 -4.08 43.74
CA MET A 26 22.03 -4.82 43.24
C MET A 26 21.05 -3.92 42.46
N PHE A 27 20.96 -2.63 42.80
CA PHE A 27 20.19 -1.64 42.05
C PHE A 27 20.91 -1.18 40.77
N LEU A 28 22.23 -1.17 40.72
CA LEU A 28 23.03 -0.88 39.53
C LEU A 28 23.07 -2.08 38.56
N PHE A 29 22.84 -3.31 39.04
CA PHE A 29 22.73 -4.48 38.15
C PHE A 29 21.35 -4.68 37.53
N LEU A 30 20.33 -3.90 37.99
CA LEU A 30 18.96 -3.96 37.48
C LEU A 30 18.66 -2.86 36.43
N VAL A 31 19.64 -2.07 36.03
CA VAL A 31 19.52 -1.02 35.01
C VAL A 31 20.69 -1.09 34.02
N GLU A 32 21.10 -2.28 33.61
CA GLU A 32 21.58 -2.46 32.26
C GLU A 32 20.33 -2.59 31.39
N THR A 33 19.54 -1.52 31.32
CA THR A 33 18.56 -1.35 30.28
C THR A 33 19.35 -1.12 29.01
N SER A 34 19.60 -2.20 28.32
CA SER A 34 19.95 -2.20 26.92
C SER A 34 18.81 -1.46 26.20
N PHE A 35 19.05 -0.23 25.76
CA PHE A 35 18.03 0.58 25.13
C PHE A 35 18.20 0.49 23.62
N VAL A 36 17.30 -0.21 22.96
CA VAL A 36 17.12 -0.11 21.51
C VAL A 36 16.97 1.37 21.13
N THR A 37 17.86 1.89 20.31
CA THR A 37 17.85 3.30 19.91
C THR A 37 17.04 3.52 18.64
N LEU A 38 16.45 4.71 18.47
CA LEU A 38 15.78 5.06 17.20
C LEU A 38 16.71 4.99 15.99
N THR A 39 18.02 5.16 16.20
CA THR A 39 19.03 5.04 15.15
C THR A 39 19.18 3.59 14.69
N GLU A 40 19.28 2.65 15.62
CA GLU A 40 19.31 1.22 15.30
C GLU A 40 18.03 0.76 14.61
N LEU A 41 16.86 1.23 15.06
CA LEU A 41 15.58 0.96 14.39
C LEU A 41 15.57 1.47 12.93
N LYS A 42 16.10 2.68 12.67
CA LYS A 42 16.24 3.20 11.30
C LYS A 42 17.15 2.30 10.46
N TYR A 43 18.25 1.81 11.02
CA TYR A 43 19.19 0.97 10.28
C TYR A 43 18.57 -0.37 9.88
N ILE A 44 17.85 -1.06 10.79
CA ILE A 44 17.21 -2.34 10.43
C ILE A 44 16.10 -2.15 9.39
N VAL A 45 15.31 -1.07 9.47
CA VAL A 45 14.31 -0.74 8.45
C VAL A 45 14.97 -0.44 7.10
N ALA A 46 16.07 0.32 7.09
CA ALA A 46 16.82 0.62 5.87
C ALA A 46 17.40 -0.64 5.21
N VAL A 47 17.98 -1.57 6.00
CA VAL A 47 18.51 -2.83 5.45
C VAL A 47 17.39 -3.72 4.92
N ALA A 48 16.26 -3.79 5.60
CA ALA A 48 15.09 -4.56 5.13
C ALA A 48 14.54 -4.03 3.79
N ARG A 49 14.57 -2.70 3.60
CA ARG A 49 14.16 -2.02 2.37
C ARG A 49 15.13 -2.26 1.23
N GLU A 50 16.40 -1.96 1.47
CA GLU A 50 17.45 -1.96 0.43
C GLU A 50 17.93 -3.38 0.08
N LYS A 51 17.71 -4.35 0.96
CA LYS A 51 18.23 -5.73 0.86
C LYS A 51 19.75 -5.77 0.56
N HIS A 52 20.45 -4.70 1.00
CA HIS A 52 21.88 -4.52 0.79
C HIS A 52 22.48 -3.54 1.81
N PHE A 53 23.46 -3.98 2.60
CA PHE A 53 24.05 -3.16 3.67
C PHE A 53 24.71 -1.86 3.18
N GLY A 54 25.37 -1.87 2.02
CA GLY A 54 26.00 -0.67 1.46
C GLY A 54 24.96 0.38 1.11
N ARG A 55 23.94 0.03 0.30
CA ARG A 55 22.86 0.96 -0.06
C ARG A 55 22.09 1.47 1.16
N ALA A 56 21.85 0.60 2.14
CA ALA A 56 21.21 1.00 3.40
C ALA A 56 22.06 2.01 4.18
N ALA A 57 23.39 1.84 4.21
CA ALA A 57 24.31 2.78 4.85
C ALA A 57 24.30 4.14 4.12
N ASP A 58 24.33 4.14 2.80
CA ASP A 58 24.23 5.36 1.99
C ASP A 58 22.91 6.09 2.26
N SER A 59 21.78 5.37 2.31
CA SER A 59 20.45 5.95 2.61
C SER A 59 20.35 6.52 4.03
N CYS A 60 21.13 5.99 4.97
CA CYS A 60 21.22 6.48 6.34
C CYS A 60 22.34 7.52 6.56
N HIS A 61 23.10 7.89 5.52
CA HIS A 61 24.25 8.82 5.58
C HIS A 61 25.33 8.39 6.56
N VAL A 62 25.64 7.09 6.60
CA VAL A 62 26.69 6.51 7.46
C VAL A 62 27.59 5.56 6.69
N SER A 63 28.73 5.17 7.26
CA SER A 63 29.56 4.14 6.66
C SER A 63 28.94 2.74 6.85
N GLN A 64 29.13 1.85 5.86
CA GLN A 64 28.67 0.47 5.97
C GLN A 64 29.18 -0.27 7.23
N PRO A 65 30.44 -0.14 7.67
CA PRO A 65 30.91 -0.71 8.92
C PRO A 65 30.10 -0.22 10.12
N THR A 66 29.84 1.10 10.22
CA THR A 66 29.05 1.70 11.31
C THR A 66 27.66 1.08 11.37
N LEU A 67 26.95 1.00 10.26
CA LEU A 67 25.62 0.40 10.19
C LEU A 67 25.65 -1.10 10.54
N SER A 68 26.63 -1.84 10.01
CA SER A 68 26.77 -3.29 10.26
C SER A 68 27.06 -3.60 11.73
N VAL A 69 27.92 -2.82 12.39
CA VAL A 69 28.24 -2.97 13.83
C VAL A 69 27.01 -2.66 14.69
N ALA A 70 26.27 -1.60 14.40
CA ALA A 70 25.05 -1.25 15.13
C ALA A 70 23.96 -2.34 15.02
N ILE A 71 23.76 -2.90 13.82
CA ILE A 71 22.80 -3.99 13.63
C ILE A 71 23.24 -5.25 14.35
N LYS A 72 24.55 -5.59 14.28
CA LYS A 72 25.07 -6.76 15.00
C LYS A 72 24.88 -6.62 16.50
N LYS A 73 25.15 -5.43 17.07
CA LYS A 73 24.91 -5.14 18.48
C LYS A 73 23.45 -5.30 18.85
N LEU A 74 22.52 -4.79 18.02
CA LEU A 74 21.09 -4.94 18.24
C LEU A 74 20.64 -6.41 18.17
N GLU A 75 21.16 -7.20 17.22
CA GLU A 75 20.90 -8.65 17.15
C GLU A 75 21.40 -9.39 18.41
N GLU A 76 22.58 -9.02 18.91
CA GLU A 76 23.16 -9.58 20.15
C GLU A 76 22.33 -9.18 21.37
N GLU A 77 21.86 -7.92 21.43
CA GLU A 77 21.02 -7.40 22.51
C GLU A 77 19.65 -8.07 22.56
N LEU A 78 19.02 -8.31 21.41
CA LEU A 78 17.73 -8.97 21.31
C LEU A 78 17.84 -10.50 21.33
N ASP A 79 19.05 -11.07 21.30
CA ASP A 79 19.34 -12.50 21.16
C ASP A 79 18.60 -13.14 19.97
N VAL A 80 18.58 -12.42 18.81
CA VAL A 80 17.92 -12.89 17.59
C VAL A 80 18.73 -12.52 16.34
N LYS A 81 18.54 -13.29 15.27
CA LYS A 81 19.01 -12.92 13.93
C LYS A 81 17.89 -12.26 13.15
N LEU A 82 18.14 -11.02 12.73
CA LEU A 82 17.21 -10.24 11.91
C LEU A 82 17.43 -10.48 10.43
N PHE A 83 18.70 -10.69 10.04
CA PHE A 83 19.10 -10.84 8.66
C PHE A 83 19.96 -12.08 8.43
N GLU A 84 19.70 -12.75 7.32
CA GLU A 84 20.55 -13.81 6.77
C GLU A 84 21.37 -13.25 5.61
N ARG A 85 22.65 -13.62 5.56
CA ARG A 85 23.56 -13.22 4.49
C ARG A 85 23.88 -14.46 3.64
N SER A 86 23.46 -14.45 2.39
CA SER A 86 23.87 -15.44 1.39
C SER A 86 24.50 -14.72 0.22
N ALA A 87 25.52 -15.31 -0.39
CA ALA A 87 26.27 -14.91 -1.58
C ALA A 87 25.82 -13.62 -2.32
N GLY A 88 25.86 -12.46 -1.63
CA GLY A 88 25.54 -11.16 -2.23
C GLY A 88 24.12 -10.62 -1.96
N GLU A 89 23.22 -11.43 -1.40
CA GLU A 89 21.86 -10.98 -1.04
C GLU A 89 21.65 -11.00 0.49
N VAL A 90 20.82 -10.06 0.96
CA VAL A 90 20.39 -9.97 2.35
C VAL A 90 18.91 -10.34 2.42
N ALA A 91 18.61 -11.45 3.08
CA ALA A 91 17.26 -11.87 3.38
C ALA A 91 16.87 -11.47 4.81
N VAL A 92 15.62 -11.09 5.02
CA VAL A 92 15.06 -10.82 6.35
C VAL A 92 14.51 -12.13 6.91
N THR A 93 14.84 -12.49 8.15
CA THR A 93 14.28 -13.68 8.80
C THR A 93 12.79 -13.50 9.10
N ALA A 94 12.04 -14.60 9.29
CA ALA A 94 10.62 -14.52 9.66
C ALA A 94 10.36 -13.75 10.98
N LEU A 95 11.30 -13.84 11.94
CA LEU A 95 11.25 -13.02 13.16
C LEU A 95 11.70 -11.58 12.89
N GLY A 96 12.73 -11.42 12.04
CA GLY A 96 13.21 -10.12 11.57
C GLY A 96 12.11 -9.29 10.93
N GLU A 97 11.24 -9.86 10.10
CA GLU A 97 10.11 -9.15 9.52
C GLU A 97 9.14 -8.59 10.58
N LYS A 98 8.87 -9.34 11.65
CA LYS A 98 8.02 -8.88 12.75
C LYS A 98 8.67 -7.73 13.49
N ILE A 99 9.98 -7.83 13.76
CA ILE A 99 10.75 -6.80 14.47
C ILE A 99 10.89 -5.53 13.61
N VAL A 100 11.14 -5.66 12.30
CA VAL A 100 11.20 -4.52 11.37
C VAL A 100 9.86 -3.79 11.31
N ARG A 101 8.73 -4.51 11.26
CA ARG A 101 7.40 -3.88 11.34
C ARG A 101 7.19 -3.12 12.65
N GLN A 102 7.58 -3.71 13.77
CA GLN A 102 7.48 -3.03 15.06
C GLN A 102 8.42 -1.82 15.15
N ALA A 103 9.63 -1.92 14.60
CA ALA A 103 10.57 -0.81 14.49
C ALA A 103 9.99 0.36 13.69
N GLN A 104 9.33 0.07 12.56
CA GLN A 104 8.65 1.11 11.79
C GLN A 104 7.55 1.79 12.59
N THR A 105 6.74 1.01 13.33
CA THR A 105 5.71 1.58 14.23
C THR A 105 6.30 2.56 15.24
N VAL A 106 7.43 2.22 15.86
CA VAL A 106 8.12 3.12 16.82
C VAL A 106 8.64 4.38 16.13
N LEU A 107 9.21 4.25 14.93
CA LEU A 107 9.69 5.39 14.15
C LEU A 107 8.54 6.32 13.75
N ASP A 108 7.38 5.80 13.37
CA ASP A 108 6.18 6.58 13.06
C ASP A 108 5.69 7.35 14.31
N GLN A 109 5.67 6.70 15.48
CA GLN A 109 5.30 7.36 16.74
C GLN A 109 6.32 8.46 17.15
N ALA A 110 7.61 8.22 16.94
CA ALA A 110 8.63 9.23 17.19
C ALA A 110 8.52 10.42 16.22
N ALA A 111 8.15 10.16 14.95
CA ALA A 111 7.85 11.21 13.98
C ALA A 111 6.62 12.02 14.38
N ALA A 112 5.58 11.38 14.94
CA ALA A 112 4.39 12.03 15.44
C ALA A 112 4.67 13.08 16.53
N ILE A 113 5.65 12.83 17.40
CA ILE A 113 6.06 13.82 18.43
C ILE A 113 6.53 15.11 17.77
N LYS A 114 7.35 15.02 16.71
CA LYS A 114 7.81 16.19 15.97
C LYS A 114 6.64 16.90 15.26
N GLU A 115 5.72 16.12 14.74
CA GLU A 115 4.53 16.64 14.07
C GLU A 115 3.60 17.34 15.06
N MET A 116 3.36 16.76 16.25
CA MET A 116 2.61 17.44 17.33
C MET A 116 3.22 18.78 17.70
N ALA A 117 4.56 18.86 17.77
CA ALA A 117 5.25 20.11 18.05
C ALA A 117 5.07 21.17 16.93
N ARG A 118 4.91 20.74 15.69
CA ARG A 118 4.63 21.60 14.54
C ARG A 118 3.14 21.98 14.43
N ARG A 119 2.25 21.12 14.93
CA ARG A 119 0.77 21.22 14.82
C ARG A 119 0.13 22.39 15.54
N GLY A 120 0.86 23.29 16.13
CA GLY A 120 0.25 24.54 16.60
C GLY A 120 -0.46 25.34 15.51
N GLN A 121 -0.44 24.91 14.23
CA GLN A 121 -0.95 25.71 13.12
C GLN A 121 -1.88 25.00 12.13
N ASP A 122 -1.61 23.78 11.64
CA ASP A 122 -2.48 23.06 10.69
C ASP A 122 -2.25 21.55 10.68
N PRO A 123 -3.24 20.70 11.03
CA PRO A 123 -3.09 19.25 11.07
C PRO A 123 -2.93 18.60 9.68
N VAL A 124 -3.28 19.28 8.61
CA VAL A 124 -3.16 18.79 7.23
C VAL A 124 -1.94 19.36 6.49
N ALA A 125 -1.15 20.26 7.13
CA ALA A 125 0.03 20.83 6.49
C ALA A 125 1.17 19.81 6.29
N GLY A 126 1.93 20.00 5.20
CA GLY A 126 3.09 19.18 4.82
C GLY A 126 2.77 18.09 3.79
N PRO A 127 3.79 17.58 3.08
CA PRO A 127 3.60 16.64 1.97
C PRO A 127 2.97 15.34 2.43
N LEU A 128 2.19 14.71 1.54
CA LEU A 128 1.63 13.39 1.69
C LEU A 128 2.06 12.52 0.49
N THR A 129 2.75 11.41 0.76
CA THR A 129 3.22 10.50 -0.29
C THR A 129 2.18 9.43 -0.53
N LEU A 130 1.59 9.47 -1.74
CA LEU A 130 0.53 8.57 -2.18
C LEU A 130 1.06 7.59 -3.22
N GLY A 131 1.00 6.29 -2.91
CA GLY A 131 1.18 5.21 -3.86
C GLY A 131 -0.11 4.90 -4.61
N VAL A 132 -0.01 4.58 -5.90
CA VAL A 132 -1.19 4.24 -6.72
C VAL A 132 -0.85 3.10 -7.66
N ILE A 133 -1.75 2.14 -7.84
CA ILE A 133 -1.55 1.09 -8.86
C ILE A 133 -1.76 1.66 -10.27
N TYR A 134 -0.99 1.15 -11.24
CA TYR A 134 -0.97 1.59 -12.64
C TYR A 134 -2.34 1.61 -13.32
N THR A 135 -3.30 0.80 -12.86
CA THR A 135 -4.65 0.74 -13.44
C THR A 135 -5.66 1.72 -12.81
N ILE A 136 -5.22 2.52 -11.85
CA ILE A 136 -5.99 3.62 -11.23
C ILE A 136 -5.35 4.97 -11.57
N GLY A 137 -4.01 5.06 -11.49
CA GLY A 137 -3.27 6.31 -11.61
C GLY A 137 -3.70 7.18 -12.78
N PRO A 138 -3.59 6.73 -14.04
CA PRO A 138 -3.87 7.57 -15.21
C PRO A 138 -5.29 8.16 -15.25
N TYR A 139 -6.25 7.53 -14.57
CA TYR A 139 -7.68 7.87 -14.66
C TYR A 139 -8.21 8.66 -13.47
N LEU A 140 -7.57 8.54 -12.30
CA LEU A 140 -7.97 9.24 -11.08
C LEU A 140 -7.03 10.40 -10.74
N LEU A 141 -5.72 10.25 -10.92
CA LEU A 141 -4.75 11.24 -10.44
C LEU A 141 -4.93 12.64 -11.03
N PRO A 142 -5.24 12.83 -12.33
CA PRO A 142 -5.42 14.18 -12.87
C PRO A 142 -6.49 14.99 -12.11
N GLU A 143 -7.65 14.37 -11.88
CA GLU A 143 -8.75 15.00 -11.14
C GLU A 143 -8.43 15.13 -9.66
N LEU A 144 -7.84 14.12 -9.05
CA LEU A 144 -7.46 14.13 -7.64
C LEU A 144 -6.44 15.22 -7.32
N VAL A 145 -5.45 15.42 -8.18
CA VAL A 145 -4.46 16.51 -8.01
C VAL A 145 -5.14 17.86 -8.06
N HIS A 146 -6.06 18.09 -8.99
CA HIS A 146 -6.84 19.30 -9.09
C HIS A 146 -7.64 19.57 -7.79
N GLN A 147 -8.41 18.57 -7.34
CA GLN A 147 -9.18 18.64 -6.11
C GLN A 147 -8.30 18.85 -4.87
N SER A 148 -7.11 18.25 -4.83
CA SER A 148 -6.18 18.41 -3.71
C SER A 148 -5.55 19.81 -3.65
N ILE A 149 -5.19 20.39 -4.78
CA ILE A 149 -4.66 21.76 -4.85
C ILE A 149 -5.70 22.76 -4.34
N GLU A 150 -6.97 22.60 -4.72
CA GLU A 150 -8.04 23.50 -4.28
C GLU A 150 -8.40 23.36 -2.81
N ARG A 151 -8.47 22.12 -2.30
CA ARG A 151 -8.99 21.81 -0.96
C ARG A 151 -7.94 21.82 0.14
N THR A 152 -6.71 21.40 -0.20
CA THR A 152 -5.62 21.23 0.75
C THR A 152 -4.29 21.76 0.19
N PRO A 153 -4.21 23.08 -0.13
CA PRO A 153 -3.02 23.68 -0.77
C PRO A 153 -1.74 23.54 0.07
N GLN A 154 -1.88 23.37 1.39
CA GLN A 154 -0.76 23.17 2.31
C GLN A 154 -0.30 21.69 2.40
N MET A 155 -0.98 20.75 1.69
CA MET A 155 -0.68 19.33 1.66
C MET A 155 -0.35 18.88 0.23
N PRO A 156 0.84 19.21 -0.30
CA PRO A 156 1.23 18.75 -1.62
C PRO A 156 1.32 17.23 -1.67
N LEU A 157 0.78 16.62 -2.74
CA LEU A 157 0.85 15.18 -2.97
C LEU A 157 2.16 14.83 -3.68
N ILE A 158 2.88 13.85 -3.13
CA ILE A 158 4.00 13.18 -3.79
C ILE A 158 3.46 11.85 -4.32
N LEU A 159 3.40 11.70 -5.64
CA LEU A 159 2.75 10.57 -6.30
C LEU A 159 3.75 9.52 -6.74
N GLN A 160 3.45 8.25 -6.50
CA GLN A 160 4.26 7.12 -6.94
C GLN A 160 3.35 6.02 -7.50
N GLU A 161 3.60 5.60 -8.74
CA GLU A 161 2.88 4.47 -9.34
C GLU A 161 3.72 3.20 -9.25
N ASN A 162 3.08 2.09 -8.85
CA ASN A 162 3.75 0.79 -8.80
C ASN A 162 2.73 -0.37 -8.77
N PHE A 163 3.24 -1.60 -8.77
CA PHE A 163 2.45 -2.81 -8.54
C PHE A 163 1.99 -2.92 -7.09
N THR A 164 0.85 -3.59 -6.86
CA THR A 164 0.27 -3.79 -5.52
C THR A 164 1.27 -4.32 -4.52
N VAL A 165 2.04 -5.36 -4.88
CA VAL A 165 3.03 -5.97 -3.99
C VAL A 165 4.10 -4.95 -3.56
N LYS A 166 4.58 -4.13 -4.50
CA LYS A 166 5.60 -3.12 -4.20
C LYS A 166 5.05 -1.99 -3.34
N LEU A 167 3.83 -1.51 -3.61
CA LEU A 167 3.17 -0.50 -2.78
C LEU A 167 2.92 -0.99 -1.34
N LEU A 168 2.54 -2.26 -1.16
CA LEU A 168 2.40 -2.87 0.16
C LEU A 168 3.75 -2.94 0.90
N GLU A 169 4.85 -3.24 0.20
CA GLU A 169 6.20 -3.19 0.77
C GLU A 169 6.56 -1.76 1.21
N MET A 170 6.35 -0.78 0.33
CA MET A 170 6.63 0.64 0.59
C MET A 170 5.79 1.21 1.74
N LEU A 171 4.53 0.78 1.88
CA LEU A 171 3.73 1.12 3.06
C LEU A 171 4.35 0.58 4.34
N ARG A 172 4.80 -0.69 4.34
CA ARG A 172 5.39 -1.32 5.53
C ARG A 172 6.71 -0.68 5.95
N THR A 173 7.52 -0.23 4.98
CA THR A 173 8.82 0.42 5.23
C THR A 173 8.70 1.94 5.42
N GLY A 174 7.51 2.52 5.26
CA GLY A 174 7.29 3.95 5.44
C GLY A 174 7.77 4.82 4.27
N ASP A 175 8.06 4.23 3.11
CA ASP A 175 8.46 4.98 1.92
C ASP A 175 7.30 5.75 1.28
N ILE A 176 6.07 5.27 1.53
CA ILE A 176 4.82 5.98 1.24
C ILE A 176 3.92 6.03 2.48
N ASP A 177 3.08 7.05 2.55
CA ASP A 177 2.17 7.27 3.66
C ASP A 177 0.88 6.47 3.50
N CYS A 178 0.33 6.45 2.31
CA CYS A 178 -0.88 5.74 1.94
C CYS A 178 -0.84 5.25 0.49
N ALA A 179 -1.77 4.36 0.12
CA ALA A 179 -1.87 3.84 -1.24
C ALA A 179 -3.32 3.67 -1.68
N LEU A 180 -3.56 3.87 -2.99
CA LEU A 180 -4.78 3.47 -3.69
C LEU A 180 -4.57 2.11 -4.33
N LEU A 181 -5.28 1.12 -3.83
CA LEU A 181 -5.21 -0.28 -4.25
C LEU A 181 -6.59 -0.79 -4.66
N ALA A 182 -6.62 -1.97 -5.28
CA ALA A 182 -7.85 -2.73 -5.51
C ALA A 182 -7.81 -4.04 -4.73
N GLU A 183 -8.90 -4.40 -4.04
CA GLU A 183 -9.06 -5.69 -3.37
C GLU A 183 -9.28 -6.82 -4.40
N PRO A 184 -8.86 -8.07 -4.09
CA PRO A 184 -8.21 -8.51 -2.86
C PRO A 184 -6.68 -8.31 -2.86
N PHE A 185 -6.11 -8.10 -1.67
CA PHE A 185 -4.67 -8.13 -1.44
C PHE A 185 -4.38 -8.67 -0.03
N PRO A 186 -3.16 -9.19 0.24
CA PRO A 186 -2.82 -9.69 1.57
C PRO A 186 -2.90 -8.56 2.62
N ASP A 187 -3.91 -8.60 3.50
CA ASP A 187 -4.02 -7.68 4.64
C ASP A 187 -3.10 -8.14 5.77
N SER A 188 -2.11 -7.34 6.11
CA SER A 188 -1.20 -7.56 7.23
C SER A 188 -1.01 -6.28 8.04
N GLY A 189 -2.02 -5.95 8.85
CA GLY A 189 -1.91 -4.86 9.83
C GLY A 189 -2.05 -3.45 9.25
N LEU A 190 -2.60 -3.34 8.05
CA LEU A 190 -2.94 -2.06 7.43
C LEU A 190 -4.35 -1.61 7.87
N ALA A 191 -4.61 -0.32 7.78
CA ALA A 191 -5.95 0.25 7.82
C ALA A 191 -6.45 0.39 6.38
N VAL A 192 -7.72 0.07 6.15
CA VAL A 192 -8.34 0.06 4.83
C VAL A 192 -9.63 0.88 4.90
N ALA A 193 -9.80 1.82 3.97
CA ALA A 193 -11.04 2.55 3.77
C ALA A 193 -11.57 2.29 2.35
N PRO A 194 -12.71 1.64 2.18
CA PRO A 194 -13.36 1.49 0.90
C PRO A 194 -13.71 2.86 0.30
N LEU A 195 -13.51 3.03 -1.01
CA LEU A 195 -13.78 4.27 -1.73
C LEU A 195 -14.93 4.10 -2.73
N TYR A 196 -14.80 3.13 -3.61
CA TYR A 196 -15.82 2.84 -4.63
C TYR A 196 -15.67 1.43 -5.19
N ASP A 197 -16.79 0.89 -5.67
CA ASP A 197 -16.85 -0.30 -6.51
C ASP A 197 -16.89 0.12 -7.99
N GLU A 198 -15.98 -0.41 -8.79
CA GLU A 198 -15.77 -0.05 -10.20
C GLU A 198 -16.08 -1.24 -11.09
N PRO A 199 -17.15 -1.17 -11.94
CA PRO A 199 -17.52 -2.25 -12.84
C PRO A 199 -16.51 -2.41 -13.96
N PHE A 200 -16.45 -3.62 -14.52
CA PHE A 200 -15.65 -3.92 -15.70
C PHE A 200 -16.46 -3.65 -16.97
N VAL A 201 -15.73 -3.27 -18.00
CA VAL A 201 -16.25 -2.99 -19.33
C VAL A 201 -15.44 -3.79 -20.34
N ALA A 202 -16.09 -4.45 -21.27
CA ALA A 202 -15.42 -5.12 -22.38
C ALA A 202 -15.05 -4.10 -23.46
N ALA A 203 -13.84 -4.21 -23.98
CA ALA A 203 -13.30 -3.38 -25.04
C ALA A 203 -13.09 -4.22 -26.30
N PHE A 204 -13.70 -3.81 -27.40
CA PHE A 204 -13.70 -4.51 -28.70
C PHE A 204 -13.15 -3.61 -29.82
N PRO A 205 -12.56 -4.20 -30.87
CA PRO A 205 -12.42 -3.49 -32.14
C PRO A 205 -13.79 -3.00 -32.61
N SER A 206 -13.88 -1.83 -33.21
CA SER A 206 -15.16 -1.22 -33.62
C SER A 206 -15.99 -2.08 -34.58
N GLN A 207 -15.34 -2.95 -35.37
CA GLN A 207 -15.98 -3.86 -36.32
C GLN A 207 -16.31 -5.24 -35.74
N HIS A 208 -16.07 -5.45 -34.43
CA HIS A 208 -16.31 -6.74 -33.81
C HIS A 208 -17.81 -7.01 -33.63
N PRO A 209 -18.32 -8.25 -33.89
CA PRO A 209 -19.76 -8.55 -33.76
C PRO A 209 -20.35 -8.21 -32.38
N LEU A 210 -19.59 -8.42 -31.30
CA LEU A 210 -20.02 -8.11 -29.92
C LEU A 210 -20.01 -6.60 -29.62
N ALA A 211 -19.37 -5.76 -30.44
CA ALA A 211 -19.37 -4.31 -30.25
C ALA A 211 -20.78 -3.69 -30.45
N GLU A 212 -21.67 -4.38 -31.15
CA GLU A 212 -23.04 -3.96 -31.37
C GLU A 212 -24.02 -4.32 -30.24
N ARG A 213 -23.57 -5.12 -29.29
CA ARG A 213 -24.40 -5.55 -28.14
C ARG A 213 -24.58 -4.42 -27.13
N GLU A 214 -25.69 -4.40 -26.44
CA GLU A 214 -25.91 -3.50 -25.30
C GLU A 214 -25.09 -3.91 -24.09
N SER A 215 -24.93 -5.22 -23.91
CA SER A 215 -24.09 -5.83 -22.86
C SER A 215 -23.53 -7.17 -23.36
N VAL A 216 -22.47 -7.65 -22.71
CA VAL A 216 -21.86 -8.96 -22.97
C VAL A 216 -21.66 -9.70 -21.65
N THR A 217 -21.65 -11.04 -21.72
CA THR A 217 -21.37 -11.92 -20.59
C THR A 217 -19.98 -12.52 -20.69
N ALA A 218 -19.45 -13.01 -19.57
CA ALA A 218 -18.19 -13.76 -19.53
C ALA A 218 -18.21 -14.98 -20.48
N GLU A 219 -19.38 -15.63 -20.60
CA GLU A 219 -19.57 -16.79 -21.49
C GLU A 219 -19.36 -16.42 -22.97
N GLU A 220 -19.88 -15.28 -23.42
CA GLU A 220 -19.70 -14.80 -24.80
C GLU A 220 -18.25 -14.43 -25.12
N LEU A 221 -17.46 -14.06 -24.09
CA LEU A 221 -16.03 -13.73 -24.25
C LEU A 221 -15.12 -14.96 -24.37
N LYS A 222 -15.57 -16.15 -23.99
CA LYS A 222 -14.74 -17.38 -23.96
C LYS A 222 -14.12 -17.74 -25.31
N SER A 223 -14.80 -17.45 -26.40
CA SER A 223 -14.33 -17.77 -27.76
C SER A 223 -13.37 -16.73 -28.33
N GLU A 224 -13.20 -15.62 -27.63
CA GLU A 224 -12.42 -14.48 -28.11
C GLU A 224 -10.92 -14.58 -27.74
N THR A 225 -10.09 -13.84 -28.48
CA THR A 225 -8.68 -13.67 -28.13
C THR A 225 -8.56 -12.59 -27.06
N MET A 226 -8.36 -12.97 -25.79
CA MET A 226 -8.24 -12.03 -24.68
C MET A 226 -6.82 -11.47 -24.57
N LEU A 227 -6.69 -10.15 -24.56
CA LEU A 227 -5.45 -9.44 -24.27
C LEU A 227 -5.38 -9.14 -22.77
N LEU A 228 -4.30 -9.52 -22.10
CA LEU A 228 -4.16 -9.40 -20.65
C LEU A 228 -2.99 -8.49 -20.27
N LEU A 229 -3.10 -7.85 -19.11
CA LEU A 229 -1.96 -7.23 -18.46
C LEU A 229 -0.94 -8.29 -18.03
N GLY A 230 0.34 -7.90 -18.03
CA GLY A 230 1.42 -8.75 -17.57
C GLY A 230 1.31 -9.13 -16.08
N ALA A 231 2.08 -10.12 -15.68
CA ALA A 231 2.14 -10.56 -14.30
C ALA A 231 2.52 -9.41 -13.35
N GLY A 232 1.91 -9.37 -12.16
CA GLY A 232 2.10 -8.31 -11.15
C GLY A 232 1.02 -7.22 -11.17
N HIS A 233 0.24 -7.08 -12.23
CA HIS A 233 -0.95 -6.24 -12.22
C HIS A 233 -2.13 -6.99 -11.58
N CYS A 234 -2.64 -6.52 -10.45
CA CYS A 234 -3.82 -7.14 -9.80
C CYS A 234 -5.06 -7.15 -10.71
N PHE A 235 -5.16 -6.23 -11.66
CA PHE A 235 -6.27 -6.21 -12.61
C PHE A 235 -6.25 -7.43 -13.56
N ARG A 236 -5.09 -8.02 -13.87
CA ARG A 236 -5.00 -9.31 -14.56
C ARG A 236 -5.76 -10.39 -13.78
N ASP A 237 -5.53 -10.47 -12.48
CA ASP A 237 -6.15 -11.50 -11.63
C ASP A 237 -7.67 -11.30 -11.59
N HIS A 238 -8.14 -10.07 -11.49
CA HIS A 238 -9.58 -9.75 -11.58
C HIS A 238 -10.20 -10.18 -12.93
N VAL A 239 -9.49 -9.95 -14.05
CA VAL A 239 -9.98 -10.41 -15.36
C VAL A 239 -10.06 -11.93 -15.43
N LEU A 240 -9.09 -12.64 -14.85
CA LEU A 240 -9.07 -14.09 -14.79
C LEU A 240 -10.10 -14.68 -13.81
N GLU A 241 -10.54 -13.91 -12.80
CA GLU A 241 -11.68 -14.28 -11.94
C GLU A 241 -13.00 -14.22 -12.69
N VAL A 242 -13.18 -13.17 -13.53
CA VAL A 242 -14.38 -13.02 -14.37
C VAL A 242 -14.42 -14.04 -15.50
N CYS A 243 -13.28 -14.33 -16.09
CA CYS A 243 -13.14 -15.25 -17.23
C CYS A 243 -12.08 -16.31 -16.96
N PRO A 244 -12.36 -17.32 -16.11
CA PRO A 244 -11.36 -18.32 -15.67
C PRO A 244 -10.76 -19.17 -16.79
N GLU A 245 -11.44 -19.32 -17.91
CA GLU A 245 -10.98 -20.10 -19.06
C GLU A 245 -9.68 -19.55 -19.63
N PHE A 246 -9.47 -18.23 -19.57
CA PHE A 246 -8.24 -17.61 -20.08
C PHE A 246 -7.00 -17.95 -19.24
N ALA A 247 -7.17 -18.31 -17.96
CA ALA A 247 -6.08 -18.81 -17.14
C ALA A 247 -5.48 -20.11 -17.69
N ARG A 248 -6.31 -21.00 -18.25
CA ARG A 248 -5.88 -22.28 -18.87
C ARG A 248 -5.14 -22.05 -20.19
N VAL A 249 -5.56 -21.06 -20.96
CA VAL A 249 -4.95 -20.72 -22.25
C VAL A 249 -3.61 -20.03 -22.08
N ALA A 250 -3.48 -19.16 -21.06
CA ALA A 250 -2.24 -18.47 -20.72
C ALA A 250 -1.12 -19.44 -20.25
N SER A 251 -1.48 -20.62 -19.73
CA SER A 251 -0.52 -21.65 -19.30
C SER A 251 -0.07 -22.60 -20.41
N GLN A 252 -0.78 -22.64 -21.54
CA GLN A 252 -0.46 -23.46 -22.69
C GLN A 252 0.16 -22.57 -23.76
N ASN A 253 1.49 -22.64 -23.92
CA ASN A 253 2.31 -21.88 -24.88
C ASN A 253 1.98 -22.16 -26.36
N GLU A 254 0.74 -22.07 -26.76
CA GLU A 254 0.31 -22.23 -28.15
C GLU A 254 0.13 -20.87 -28.86
N GLY A 255 1.23 -20.36 -29.39
CA GLY A 255 1.25 -19.37 -30.48
C GLY A 255 0.93 -17.93 -30.10
N ILE A 256 1.65 -17.00 -30.70
CA ILE A 256 1.59 -15.53 -30.57
C ILE A 256 0.17 -14.91 -30.68
N ARG A 257 -0.82 -15.70 -31.10
CA ARG A 257 -2.19 -15.20 -31.38
C ARG A 257 -3.15 -15.28 -30.18
N ARG A 258 -2.80 -15.91 -29.05
CA ARG A 258 -3.75 -16.18 -27.95
C ARG A 258 -3.43 -15.52 -26.61
N SER A 259 -2.26 -14.92 -26.43
CA SER A 259 -1.95 -14.16 -25.22
C SER A 259 -0.92 -13.08 -25.50
N PHE A 260 -1.38 -11.86 -25.69
CA PHE A 260 -0.50 -10.69 -25.59
C PHE A 260 -0.53 -10.19 -24.14
N GLU A 261 0.65 -10.12 -23.52
CA GLU A 261 0.81 -9.51 -22.21
C GLU A 261 1.37 -8.10 -22.36
N GLY A 262 0.52 -7.10 -22.15
CA GLY A 262 0.91 -5.70 -22.21
C GLY A 262 1.42 -5.18 -20.88
N SER A 263 2.38 -4.26 -20.93
CA SER A 263 2.91 -3.58 -19.73
C SER A 263 1.99 -2.49 -19.18
N SER A 264 1.05 -1.98 -19.97
CA SER A 264 0.07 -0.97 -19.54
C SER A 264 -1.30 -1.20 -20.17
N LEU A 265 -2.34 -0.73 -19.47
CA LEU A 265 -3.72 -0.84 -19.95
C LEU A 265 -3.93 -0.02 -21.22
N GLU A 266 -3.28 1.13 -21.37
CA GLU A 266 -3.36 1.95 -22.60
C GLU A 266 -2.75 1.22 -23.79
N THR A 267 -1.61 0.53 -23.61
CA THR A 267 -1.02 -0.29 -24.67
C THR A 267 -2.00 -1.38 -25.11
N ILE A 268 -2.65 -2.07 -24.17
CA ILE A 268 -3.65 -3.10 -24.49
C ILE A 268 -4.83 -2.49 -25.26
N LYS A 269 -5.34 -1.34 -24.87
CA LYS A 269 -6.42 -0.65 -25.57
C LYS A 269 -6.04 -0.33 -27.03
N HIS A 270 -4.81 0.12 -27.26
CA HIS A 270 -4.32 0.35 -28.64
C HIS A 270 -4.20 -0.96 -29.44
N MET A 271 -3.83 -2.08 -28.81
CA MET A 271 -3.81 -3.38 -29.48
C MET A 271 -5.22 -3.88 -29.83
N VAL A 272 -6.21 -3.64 -28.95
CA VAL A 272 -7.64 -3.87 -29.27
C VAL A 272 -8.06 -3.03 -30.46
N ALA A 273 -7.75 -1.73 -30.44
CA ALA A 273 -8.04 -0.85 -31.59
C ALA A 273 -7.42 -1.33 -32.91
N ALA A 274 -6.25 -1.98 -32.87
CA ALA A 274 -5.58 -2.59 -34.00
C ALA A 274 -6.15 -3.96 -34.43
N GLY A 275 -7.21 -4.45 -33.76
CA GLY A 275 -7.87 -5.72 -34.09
C GLY A 275 -7.14 -6.98 -33.60
N MET A 276 -6.21 -6.88 -32.66
CA MET A 276 -5.45 -8.04 -32.14
C MET A 276 -6.27 -8.95 -31.23
N GLY A 277 -7.38 -8.46 -30.67
CA GLY A 277 -8.24 -9.21 -29.75
C GLY A 277 -9.13 -8.27 -28.96
N VAL A 278 -9.63 -8.77 -27.84
CA VAL A 278 -10.54 -8.07 -26.91
C VAL A 278 -9.92 -7.99 -25.52
N THR A 279 -10.42 -7.10 -24.66
CA THR A 279 -9.98 -7.06 -23.27
C THR A 279 -11.09 -6.59 -22.33
N LEU A 280 -10.92 -6.82 -21.03
CA LEU A 280 -11.69 -6.10 -20.02
C LEU A 280 -10.89 -4.89 -19.54
N VAL A 281 -11.61 -3.82 -19.22
CA VAL A 281 -11.04 -2.57 -18.71
C VAL A 281 -11.87 -2.08 -17.52
N PRO A 282 -11.27 -1.36 -16.54
CA PRO A 282 -12.04 -0.74 -15.48
C PRO A 282 -12.81 0.47 -16.01
N ARG A 283 -13.98 0.75 -15.45
CA ARG A 283 -14.92 1.78 -15.92
C ARG A 283 -14.28 3.16 -16.09
N LEU A 284 -13.44 3.57 -15.15
CA LEU A 284 -12.80 4.91 -15.21
C LEU A 284 -11.79 5.05 -16.35
N SER A 285 -11.30 3.94 -16.91
CA SER A 285 -10.42 3.97 -18.09
C SER A 285 -11.18 4.18 -19.41
N VAL A 286 -12.51 4.15 -19.36
CA VAL A 286 -13.39 4.33 -20.51
C VAL A 286 -13.79 5.80 -20.63
N PRO A 287 -13.68 6.43 -21.80
CA PRO A 287 -14.14 7.80 -22.00
C PRO A 287 -15.60 7.99 -21.56
N ARG A 288 -15.94 9.15 -21.01
CA ARG A 288 -17.27 9.42 -20.42
C ARG A 288 -18.41 9.21 -21.39
N ASP A 289 -18.19 9.53 -22.65
CA ASP A 289 -19.17 9.46 -23.75
C ASP A 289 -19.13 8.14 -24.54
N ALA A 290 -18.25 7.19 -24.18
CA ALA A 290 -18.08 5.95 -24.95
C ALA A 290 -19.12 4.86 -24.62
N LEU A 291 -19.74 4.91 -23.42
CA LEU A 291 -20.83 4.00 -23.04
C LEU A 291 -22.19 4.59 -23.40
N ARG A 292 -22.46 4.70 -24.69
CA ARG A 292 -23.74 5.14 -25.23
C ARG A 292 -24.56 3.95 -25.71
N PRO A 293 -25.90 4.11 -25.91
CA PRO A 293 -26.73 3.12 -26.60
C PRO A 293 -26.11 2.69 -27.93
N ALA A 294 -26.32 1.44 -28.32
CA ALA A 294 -25.73 0.85 -29.53
C ALA A 294 -26.00 1.70 -30.81
N ASP A 295 -27.19 2.27 -30.91
CA ASP A 295 -27.59 3.11 -32.08
C ASP A 295 -26.76 4.41 -32.20
N GLU A 296 -26.36 5.00 -31.04
CA GLU A 296 -25.52 6.20 -31.03
C GLU A 296 -24.05 5.87 -31.29
N ARG A 297 -23.60 4.68 -30.87
CA ARG A 297 -22.23 4.20 -31.10
C ARG A 297 -21.97 4.00 -32.59
N ARG A 298 -22.92 3.45 -33.33
CA ARG A 298 -22.84 3.24 -34.79
C ARG A 298 -22.66 4.55 -35.59
N ARG A 299 -23.24 5.66 -35.14
CA ARG A 299 -23.18 6.95 -35.85
C ARG A 299 -21.83 7.66 -35.75
N ARG A 300 -20.97 7.27 -34.81
CA ARG A 300 -19.65 7.89 -34.56
C ARG A 300 -18.45 6.98 -34.83
N SER A 301 -18.66 5.83 -35.48
CA SER A 301 -17.62 4.82 -35.70
C SER A 301 -16.45 5.23 -36.60
N ASP A 302 -16.52 6.40 -37.24
CA ASP A 302 -15.50 6.79 -38.22
C ASP A 302 -14.15 7.20 -37.61
N ASP A 303 -14.10 7.60 -36.32
CA ASP A 303 -12.85 8.04 -35.67
C ASP A 303 -12.38 7.17 -34.45
N ASN A 304 -13.20 6.22 -34.00
CA ASN A 304 -12.88 5.46 -32.78
C ASN A 304 -12.77 3.96 -33.08
N HIS A 305 -11.54 3.49 -33.27
CA HIS A 305 -11.26 2.07 -33.57
C HIS A 305 -11.57 1.10 -32.42
N ILE A 306 -12.09 1.57 -31.29
CA ILE A 306 -12.42 0.77 -30.11
C ILE A 306 -13.84 1.06 -29.64
N CYS A 307 -14.60 0.00 -29.36
CA CYS A 307 -15.93 0.04 -28.77
C CYS A 307 -15.91 -0.52 -27.35
N TYR A 308 -16.70 0.08 -26.47
CA TYR A 308 -16.84 -0.33 -25.09
C TYR A 308 -18.26 -0.82 -24.80
N VAL A 309 -18.38 -2.02 -24.22
CA VAL A 309 -19.66 -2.67 -23.94
C VAL A 309 -19.69 -3.10 -22.47
N PRO A 310 -20.75 -2.77 -21.71
CA PRO A 310 -20.90 -3.22 -20.32
C PRO A 310 -20.84 -4.74 -20.20
N VAL A 311 -20.19 -5.25 -19.17
CA VAL A 311 -20.20 -6.68 -18.82
C VAL A 311 -21.32 -6.93 -17.80
N GLN A 312 -22.10 -8.00 -18.01
CA GLN A 312 -23.17 -8.44 -17.13
C GLN A 312 -22.98 -9.92 -16.79
N GLU A 313 -23.48 -10.34 -15.63
CA GLU A 313 -23.57 -11.75 -15.29
C GLU A 313 -24.75 -12.42 -15.98
N SER A 314 -24.58 -13.69 -16.40
CA SER A 314 -25.58 -14.45 -17.14
C SER A 314 -26.86 -14.70 -16.35
N ASP A 315 -26.78 -14.69 -15.03
CA ASP A 315 -27.90 -14.91 -14.09
C ASP A 315 -28.63 -13.62 -13.68
N GLY A 316 -28.21 -12.46 -14.23
CA GLY A 316 -28.78 -11.15 -13.89
C GLY A 316 -28.30 -10.59 -12.55
N SER A 317 -27.28 -11.18 -11.92
CA SER A 317 -26.63 -10.64 -10.73
C SER A 317 -25.87 -9.34 -11.04
N ALA A 318 -25.28 -8.74 -10.02
CA ALA A 318 -24.50 -7.50 -10.19
C ALA A 318 -23.33 -7.71 -11.16
N PRO A 319 -23.01 -6.71 -12.00
CA PRO A 319 -21.90 -6.82 -12.93
C PRO A 319 -20.58 -7.06 -12.18
N PRO A 320 -19.61 -7.78 -12.80
CA PRO A 320 -18.31 -7.98 -12.19
C PRO A 320 -17.63 -6.63 -11.99
N MET A 321 -17.04 -6.46 -10.79
CA MET A 321 -16.46 -5.18 -10.38
C MET A 321 -15.24 -5.41 -9.48
N ARG A 322 -14.39 -4.40 -9.37
CA ARG A 322 -13.33 -4.35 -8.37
C ARG A 322 -13.65 -3.30 -7.31
N ARG A 323 -13.23 -3.55 -6.08
CA ARG A 323 -13.30 -2.56 -5.01
C ARG A 323 -12.00 -1.80 -4.93
N VAL A 324 -12.06 -0.48 -5.06
CA VAL A 324 -10.93 0.42 -4.86
C VAL A 324 -10.95 0.97 -3.44
N VAL A 325 -9.80 0.95 -2.80
CA VAL A 325 -9.63 1.29 -1.39
C VAL A 325 -8.43 2.20 -1.18
N LEU A 326 -8.50 3.03 -0.14
CA LEU A 326 -7.37 3.77 0.41
C LEU A 326 -6.80 2.98 1.58
N VAL A 327 -5.48 2.76 1.56
CA VAL A 327 -4.77 1.91 2.52
C VAL A 327 -3.62 2.68 3.15
N TRP A 328 -3.41 2.51 4.46
CA TRP A 328 -2.28 3.11 5.19
C TRP A 328 -1.87 2.25 6.39
N ARG A 329 -0.69 2.52 6.96
CA ARG A 329 -0.26 1.84 8.20
C ARG A 329 -1.17 2.24 9.36
N ARG A 330 -1.55 1.31 10.22
CA ARG A 330 -2.29 1.63 11.46
C ARG A 330 -1.48 2.52 12.42
N SER A 331 -0.15 2.51 12.30
CA SER A 331 0.74 3.38 13.06
C SER A 331 0.86 4.80 12.49
N PHE A 332 0.34 5.06 11.29
CA PHE A 332 0.38 6.37 10.67
C PHE A 332 -0.47 7.38 11.45
N THR A 333 0.11 8.51 11.82
CA THR A 333 -0.47 9.42 12.82
C THR A 333 -1.21 10.62 12.26
N ARG A 334 -1.06 10.91 10.95
CA ARG A 334 -1.73 12.03 10.28
C ARG A 334 -3.09 11.62 9.74
N TYR A 335 -4.02 11.23 10.64
CA TYR A 335 -5.36 10.78 10.24
C TYR A 335 -6.17 11.85 9.51
N GLU A 336 -5.97 13.11 9.88
CA GLU A 336 -6.62 14.26 9.23
C GLU A 336 -6.16 14.42 7.79
N ALA A 337 -4.89 14.15 7.49
CA ALA A 337 -4.37 14.15 6.12
C ALA A 337 -5.00 13.01 5.29
N ILE A 338 -5.17 11.81 5.88
CA ILE A 338 -5.89 10.69 5.23
C ILE A 338 -7.36 11.06 4.98
N ALA A 339 -8.03 11.67 5.97
CA ALA A 339 -9.42 12.12 5.83
C ALA A 339 -9.55 13.20 4.74
N ALA A 340 -8.63 14.16 4.70
CA ALA A 340 -8.58 15.21 3.69
C ALA A 340 -8.38 14.63 2.27
N LEU A 341 -7.44 13.69 2.11
CA LEU A 341 -7.23 12.98 0.84
C LEU A 341 -8.49 12.22 0.42
N ARG A 342 -9.12 11.47 1.34
CA ARG A 342 -10.37 10.74 1.06
C ARG A 342 -11.48 11.69 0.60
N ASN A 343 -11.63 12.85 1.26
CA ASN A 343 -12.59 13.86 0.87
C ASN A 343 -12.30 14.47 -0.51
N ALA A 344 -11.02 14.64 -0.87
CA ALA A 344 -10.62 15.05 -2.21
C ALA A 344 -10.99 14.00 -3.26
N ILE A 345 -10.79 12.70 -2.97
CA ILE A 345 -11.21 11.60 -3.85
C ILE A 345 -12.74 11.57 -4.02
N TYR A 346 -13.50 11.78 -2.94
CA TYR A 346 -14.96 11.86 -3.02
C TYR A 346 -15.46 13.10 -3.79
N ALA A 347 -14.66 14.13 -3.90
CA ALA A 347 -14.99 15.29 -4.72
C ALA A 347 -14.70 15.09 -6.21
N CYS A 348 -13.85 14.10 -6.57
CA CYS A 348 -13.58 13.79 -7.97
C CYS A 348 -14.85 13.30 -8.67
N GLU A 349 -14.99 13.65 -9.94
CA GLU A 349 -16.03 13.06 -10.79
C GLU A 349 -15.65 11.65 -11.21
N LEU A 350 -16.33 10.65 -10.65
CA LEU A 350 -16.11 9.22 -10.92
C LEU A 350 -17.32 8.63 -11.66
N PRO A 351 -17.42 8.78 -12.98
CA PRO A 351 -18.59 8.37 -13.73
C PRO A 351 -18.74 6.85 -13.79
N GLY A 352 -19.92 6.34 -13.44
CA GLY A 352 -20.26 4.92 -13.57
C GLY A 352 -19.66 4.01 -12.50
N VAL A 353 -19.11 4.55 -11.41
CA VAL A 353 -18.70 3.77 -10.23
C VAL A 353 -19.74 3.91 -9.11
N LYS A 354 -19.79 2.93 -8.22
CA LYS A 354 -20.62 2.95 -7.02
C LYS A 354 -19.76 3.43 -5.84
N ARG A 355 -19.99 4.65 -5.36
CA ARG A 355 -19.27 5.20 -4.20
C ARG A 355 -19.65 4.46 -2.90
N LEU A 356 -18.67 4.30 -2.01
CA LEU A 356 -18.82 3.68 -0.70
C LEU A 356 -18.48 4.76 0.36
N PHE A 357 -19.44 5.07 1.22
CA PHE A 357 -19.30 6.12 2.25
C PHE A 357 -19.22 5.50 3.64
#